data_71951eae29510dc9893ad4ae0dd43991
#
_entry.id   71951eae29510dc9893ad4ae0dd43991
#
_cell.length_a   1.000
_cell.length_b   1.000
_cell.length_c   1.000
_cell.angle_alpha   90.00
_cell.angle_beta   90.00
_cell.angle_gamma   90.00
#
_symmetry.space_group_name_H-M   'P 1'
#
loop_
_entity.id
_entity.type
_entity.pdbx_description
1 polymer ?
#
loop_
_entity_poly.entity_id
_entity_poly.type
_entity_poly.pdbx_seq_one_letter_code
_entity_poly.pdbx_strand_id
1 'polypeptide(L)'
;MNKVRRKEIINIIEQLYEVETKVEDSCVAVREKNYEEEAYRYNMPINMWWGDKFTMSEEASGDMKCAYEILEELSDSIMKVIDYLEDAVA
;
A
#
# COMPACT_ATOMS: atom_id res chain seq x y z
N MET A 1 24.97 -6.59 -22.43
CA MET A 1 24.58 -7.66 -21.48
C MET A 1 24.41 -8.95 -22.29
N ASN A 2 24.82 -10.11 -21.75
CA ASN A 2 24.63 -11.38 -22.45
C ASN A 2 23.17 -11.86 -22.38
N LYS A 3 22.81 -12.82 -23.23
CA LYS A 3 21.45 -13.33 -23.36
C LYS A 3 20.93 -13.98 -22.06
N VAL A 4 21.79 -14.74 -21.38
CA VAL A 4 21.38 -15.45 -20.14
C VAL A 4 21.05 -14.46 -19.03
N ARG A 5 21.92 -13.49 -18.81
CA ARG A 5 21.70 -12.47 -17.79
C ARG A 5 20.48 -11.61 -18.08
N ARG A 6 20.28 -11.23 -19.34
CA ARG A 6 19.10 -10.47 -19.77
C ARG A 6 17.81 -11.22 -19.46
N LYS A 7 17.78 -12.52 -19.79
CA LYS A 7 16.61 -13.37 -19.53
C LYS A 7 16.31 -13.49 -18.03
N GLU A 8 17.37 -13.65 -17.23
CA GLU A 8 17.22 -13.72 -15.77
C GLU A 8 16.65 -12.42 -15.20
N ILE A 9 17.11 -11.27 -15.68
CA ILE A 9 16.59 -9.97 -15.25
C ILE A 9 15.14 -9.79 -15.68
N ILE A 10 14.77 -10.20 -16.89
CA ILE A 10 13.37 -10.17 -17.33
C ILE A 10 12.47 -10.99 -16.41
N ASN A 11 12.92 -12.16 -15.97
CA ASN A 11 12.17 -12.96 -15.00
C ASN A 11 12.01 -12.24 -13.66
N ILE A 12 13.05 -11.55 -13.20
CA ILE A 12 12.97 -10.72 -11.97
C ILE A 12 11.96 -9.60 -12.14
N ILE A 13 11.95 -8.93 -13.28
CA ILE A 13 10.99 -7.87 -13.60
C ILE A 13 9.55 -8.40 -13.51
N GLU A 14 9.28 -9.56 -14.07
CA GLU A 14 7.96 -10.19 -14.01
C GLU A 14 7.53 -10.46 -12.57
N GLN A 15 8.44 -10.96 -11.73
CA GLN A 15 8.18 -11.18 -10.31
C GLN A 15 7.89 -9.86 -9.57
N LEU A 16 8.61 -8.80 -9.91
CA LEU A 16 8.41 -7.49 -9.29
C LEU A 16 7.06 -6.86 -9.67
N TYR A 17 6.60 -7.07 -10.90
CA TYR A 17 5.24 -6.65 -11.27
C TYR A 17 4.17 -7.35 -10.43
N GLU A 18 4.34 -8.64 -10.16
CA GLU A 18 3.40 -9.38 -9.29
C GLU A 18 3.42 -8.84 -7.85
N VAL A 19 4.60 -8.55 -7.32
CA VAL A 19 4.76 -7.96 -5.98
C VAL A 19 4.11 -6.58 -5.93
N GLU A 20 4.33 -5.75 -6.94
CA GLU A 20 3.75 -4.41 -7.03
C GLU A 20 2.22 -4.48 -7.03
N THR A 21 1.62 -5.38 -7.80
CA THR A 21 0.18 -5.59 -7.80
C THR A 21 -0.36 -5.96 -6.42
N LYS A 22 0.33 -6.86 -5.71
CA LYS A 22 -0.06 -7.25 -4.34
C LYS A 22 0.05 -6.10 -3.35
N VAL A 23 1.09 -5.29 -3.46
CA VAL A 23 1.27 -4.10 -2.62
C VAL A 23 0.14 -3.10 -2.88
N GLU A 24 -0.18 -2.84 -4.13
CA GLU A 24 -1.26 -1.94 -4.52
C GLU A 24 -2.63 -2.44 -4.01
N ASP A 25 -2.92 -3.74 -4.18
CA ASP A 25 -4.16 -4.35 -3.67
C ASP A 25 -4.25 -4.23 -2.14
N SER A 26 -3.15 -4.44 -1.44
CA SER A 26 -3.09 -4.28 0.02
C SER A 26 -3.32 -2.83 0.44
N CYS A 27 -2.75 -1.89 -0.29
CA CYS A 27 -2.94 -0.46 -0.06
C CYS A 27 -4.42 -0.08 -0.18
N VAL A 28 -5.09 -0.51 -1.25
CA VAL A 28 -6.53 -0.28 -1.47
C VAL A 28 -7.35 -0.91 -0.34
N ALA A 29 -7.02 -2.15 0.04
CA ALA A 29 -7.74 -2.86 1.10
C ALA A 29 -7.65 -2.14 2.45
N VAL A 30 -6.46 -1.66 2.83
CA VAL A 30 -6.28 -0.90 4.09
C VAL A 30 -7.05 0.42 4.03
N ARG A 31 -6.99 1.11 2.90
CA ARG A 31 -7.73 2.38 2.72
C ARG A 31 -9.23 2.18 2.86
N GLU A 32 -9.77 1.11 2.29
CA GLU A 32 -11.20 0.77 2.43
C GLU A 32 -11.58 0.51 3.89
N LYS A 33 -10.73 -0.20 4.63
CA LYS A 33 -10.95 -0.46 6.05
C LYS A 33 -10.89 0.83 6.87
N ASN A 34 -10.03 1.76 6.50
CA ASN A 34 -10.00 3.06 7.13
C ASN A 34 -11.29 3.84 6.89
N TYR A 35 -11.84 3.81 5.67
CA TYR A 35 -13.13 4.45 5.39
C TYR A 35 -14.26 3.83 6.20
N GLU A 36 -14.28 2.51 6.36
CA GLU A 36 -15.26 1.82 7.21
C GLU A 36 -15.14 2.27 8.67
N GLU A 37 -13.92 2.41 9.18
CA GLU A 37 -13.67 2.86 10.56
C GLU A 37 -14.07 4.31 10.76
N GLU A 38 -13.81 5.18 9.80
CA GLU A 38 -14.25 6.57 9.83
C GLU A 38 -15.78 6.66 9.82
N ALA A 39 -16.46 5.88 8.99
CA ALA A 39 -17.92 5.83 8.95
C ALA A 39 -18.51 5.36 10.27
N TYR A 40 -17.91 4.35 10.89
CA TYR A 40 -18.28 3.88 12.22
C TYR A 40 -18.17 5.00 13.25
N ARG A 41 -17.10 5.76 13.25
CA ARG A 41 -16.87 6.87 14.17
C ARG A 41 -17.87 8.01 13.98
N TYR A 42 -18.12 8.39 12.73
CA TYR A 42 -19.07 9.46 12.41
C TYR A 42 -20.52 9.10 12.76
N ASN A 43 -20.84 7.81 12.80
CA ASN A 43 -22.17 7.33 13.18
C ASN A 43 -22.35 7.15 14.69
N MET A 44 -21.32 7.39 15.49
CA MET A 44 -21.44 7.37 16.94
C MET A 44 -22.32 8.55 17.42
N PRO A 45 -23.19 8.34 18.42
CA PRO A 45 -23.91 9.44 19.06
C PRO A 45 -22.95 10.50 19.58
N ILE A 46 -23.33 11.77 19.50
CA ILE A 46 -22.47 12.90 19.92
C ILE A 46 -22.03 12.76 21.39
N ASN A 47 -22.87 12.21 22.26
CA ASN A 47 -22.52 12.00 23.67
C ASN A 47 -21.42 10.94 23.87
N MET A 48 -21.10 10.15 22.85
CA MET A 48 -20.01 9.18 22.88
C MET A 48 -18.71 9.74 22.30
N TRP A 49 -18.77 10.88 21.64
CA TRP A 49 -17.59 11.57 21.14
C TRP A 49 -16.71 11.96 22.33
N TRP A 50 -15.40 11.88 22.16
CA TRP A 50 -14.41 12.11 23.22
C TRP A 50 -14.32 10.98 24.26
N GLY A 51 -15.13 9.93 24.14
CA GLY A 51 -15.00 8.71 24.95
C GLY A 51 -13.93 7.77 24.42
N ASP A 52 -13.69 6.68 25.16
CA ASP A 52 -12.64 5.72 24.84
C ASP A 52 -12.81 5.06 23.47
N LYS A 53 -14.04 4.68 23.10
CA LYS A 53 -14.31 4.06 21.80
C LYS A 53 -14.02 5.01 20.64
N PHE A 54 -14.38 6.26 20.78
CA PHE A 54 -14.12 7.28 19.77
C PHE A 54 -12.61 7.51 19.62
N THR A 55 -11.90 7.66 20.72
CA THR A 55 -10.45 7.85 20.75
C THR A 55 -9.72 6.66 20.14
N MET A 56 -10.10 5.43 20.49
CA MET A 56 -9.52 4.22 19.93
C MET A 56 -9.76 4.12 18.41
N SER A 57 -10.93 4.54 17.95
CA SER A 57 -11.25 4.60 16.52
C SER A 57 -10.37 5.62 15.78
N GLU A 58 -10.15 6.80 16.37
CA GLU A 58 -9.24 7.80 15.79
C GLU A 58 -7.81 7.29 15.69
N GLU A 59 -7.33 6.63 16.74
CA GLU A 59 -5.98 6.02 16.75
C GLU A 59 -5.85 4.93 15.68
N ALA A 60 -6.85 4.05 15.57
CA ALA A 60 -6.87 3.01 14.55
C ALA A 60 -6.87 3.59 13.14
N SER A 61 -7.65 4.63 12.88
CA SER A 61 -7.65 5.35 11.60
C SER A 61 -6.29 5.97 11.29
N GLY A 62 -5.65 6.57 12.30
CA GLY A 62 -4.31 7.14 12.16
C GLY A 62 -3.27 6.09 11.78
N ASP A 63 -3.30 4.92 12.42
CA ASP A 63 -2.40 3.82 12.13
C ASP A 63 -2.64 3.26 10.74
N MET A 64 -3.90 3.07 10.33
CA MET A 64 -4.23 2.61 8.99
C MET A 64 -3.79 3.60 7.92
N LYS A 65 -3.96 4.89 8.17
CA LYS A 65 -3.51 5.94 7.27
C LYS A 65 -1.99 5.91 7.07
N CYS A 66 -1.24 5.80 8.16
CA CYS A 66 0.22 5.65 8.09
C CYS A 66 0.60 4.40 7.29
N ALA A 67 -0.10 3.29 7.52
CA ALA A 67 0.18 2.04 6.82
C ALA A 67 -0.05 2.17 5.31
N TYR A 68 -1.20 2.68 4.86
CA TYR A 68 -1.45 2.76 3.42
C TYR A 68 -0.60 3.83 2.72
N GLU A 69 -0.21 4.90 3.42
CA GLU A 69 0.74 5.88 2.86
C GLU A 69 2.12 5.26 2.61
N ILE A 70 2.60 4.41 3.52
CA ILE A 70 3.85 3.67 3.33
C ILE A 70 3.71 2.68 2.17
N LEU A 71 2.57 2.00 2.05
CA LEU A 71 2.33 1.09 0.93
C LEU A 71 2.32 1.82 -0.42
N GLU A 72 1.77 3.03 -0.49
CA GLU A 72 1.83 3.87 -1.68
C GLU A 72 3.28 4.21 -2.07
N GLU A 73 4.08 4.62 -1.10
CA GLU A 73 5.51 4.91 -1.32
C GLU A 73 6.27 3.66 -1.77
N LEU A 74 5.96 2.51 -1.19
CA LEU A 74 6.57 1.23 -1.56
C LEU A 74 6.21 0.85 -3.00
N SER A 75 4.95 1.02 -3.40
CA SER A 75 4.50 0.79 -4.77
C SER A 75 5.28 1.64 -5.76
N ASP A 76 5.43 2.93 -5.48
CA ASP A 76 6.21 3.85 -6.31
C ASP A 76 7.68 3.44 -6.38
N SER A 77 8.26 3.01 -5.28
CA SER A 77 9.65 2.56 -5.21
C SER A 77 9.88 1.28 -6.03
N ILE A 78 8.93 0.34 -5.97
CA ILE A 78 9.00 -0.89 -6.78
C ILE A 78 8.95 -0.55 -8.27
N MET A 79 8.07 0.36 -8.67
CA MET A 79 7.99 0.79 -10.07
C MET A 79 9.28 1.44 -10.56
N LYS A 80 9.95 2.22 -9.72
CA LYS A 80 11.27 2.78 -10.06
C LYS A 80 12.33 1.70 -10.26
N VAL A 81 12.32 0.67 -9.42
CA VAL A 81 13.21 -0.48 -9.58
C VAL A 81 12.97 -1.18 -10.91
N ILE A 82 11.70 -1.41 -11.25
CA ILE A 82 11.30 -2.02 -12.52
C ILE A 82 11.80 -1.18 -13.70
N ASP A 83 11.60 0.13 -13.66
CA ASP A 83 12.04 1.05 -14.71
C ASP A 83 13.56 0.95 -14.95
N TYR A 84 14.35 0.94 -13.88
CA TYR A 84 15.81 0.78 -14.01
C TYR A 84 16.20 -0.57 -14.61
N LEU A 85 15.51 -1.64 -14.21
CA LEU A 85 15.80 -2.97 -14.75
C LEU A 85 15.37 -3.10 -16.20
N GLU A 86 14.24 -2.52 -16.58
CA GLU A 86 13.81 -2.46 -17.99
C GLU A 86 14.82 -1.69 -18.85
N ASP A 87 15.33 -0.57 -18.36
CA ASP A 87 16.39 0.18 -19.04
C ASP A 87 17.67 -0.65 -19.17
N ALA A 88 18.02 -1.43 -18.16
CA ALA A 88 19.21 -2.28 -18.16
C ALA A 88 19.15 -3.37 -19.22
N VAL A 89 17.98 -3.89 -19.57
CA VAL A 89 17.79 -4.95 -20.56
C VAL A 89 17.36 -4.46 -21.94
N ALA A 90 17.14 -3.18 -22.08
CA ALA A 90 16.72 -2.57 -23.34
C ALA A 90 17.73 -2.72 -24.47
#